data_e6c9189e71b8c1f34e56d0e7644969ba
#
_entry.id   e6c9189e71b8c1f34e56d0e7644969ba
#
_cell.length_a   1.000
_cell.length_b   1.000
_cell.length_c   1.000
_cell.angle_alpha   90.00
_cell.angle_beta   90.00
_cell.angle_gamma   90.00
#
_symmetry.space_group_name_H-M   'P 1'
#
loop_
_entity.id
_entity.type
_entity.pdbx_description
1 polymer ?
#
loop_
_entity_poly.entity_id
_entity_poly.type
_entity_poly.pdbx_seq_one_letter_code
_entity_poly.pdbx_strand_id
1 'polypeptide(L)'
;NEIPNSKKTPLNYQEIREPNGLFTQISVPTLTTFYPKKGTENGTAVIILPSGGYRVVVDEGEDFAKVFTSKGITVFALKYRLPSDELMKDKATGPLQDAQMAIKIVRSNAKKYNIDPNKIGLVGVSAGGHLATTEATHLDLVLIDNPEKVNLRPDFMILIYPVISFTQAK
;
A
#
# COMPACT_ATOMS: atom_id res chain seq x y z
N ASN A 1 0.13 -12.32 15.54
CA ASN A 1 -0.84 -11.22 15.43
C ASN A 1 -1.77 -11.52 14.26
N GLU A 2 -3.07 -11.49 14.50
CA GLU A 2 -4.06 -11.66 13.44
C GLU A 2 -4.07 -10.42 12.52
N ILE A 3 -4.23 -10.66 11.22
CA ILE A 3 -4.42 -9.55 10.26
C ILE A 3 -5.82 -8.98 10.51
N PRO A 4 -5.95 -7.65 10.74
CA PRO A 4 -7.25 -7.03 10.99
C PRO A 4 -8.28 -7.39 9.91
N ASN A 5 -9.55 -7.53 10.29
CA ASN A 5 -10.67 -7.83 9.38
C ASN A 5 -10.58 -9.18 8.65
N SER A 6 -9.58 -10.02 8.93
CA SER A 6 -9.48 -11.34 8.28
C SER A 6 -10.45 -12.35 8.88
N LYS A 7 -11.01 -13.20 8.01
CA LYS A 7 -11.59 -14.48 8.33
C LYS A 7 -10.51 -15.56 8.32
N LYS A 8 -10.84 -16.74 8.85
CA LYS A 8 -9.94 -17.90 8.73
C LYS A 8 -9.75 -18.24 7.24
N THR A 9 -8.51 -18.19 6.79
CA THR A 9 -8.19 -18.54 5.40
C THR A 9 -8.49 -20.02 5.15
N PRO A 10 -9.22 -20.37 4.09
CA PRO A 10 -9.45 -21.76 3.70
C PRO A 10 -8.15 -22.52 3.46
N LEU A 11 -8.10 -23.81 3.78
CA LEU A 11 -6.88 -24.62 3.68
C LEU A 11 -6.29 -24.72 2.27
N ASN A 12 -7.14 -24.62 1.25
CA ASN A 12 -6.78 -24.67 -0.16
C ASN A 12 -6.59 -23.28 -0.81
N TYR A 13 -6.70 -22.21 0.00
CA TYR A 13 -6.53 -20.85 -0.51
C TYR A 13 -5.05 -20.52 -0.62
N GLN A 14 -4.60 -20.23 -1.81
CA GLN A 14 -3.21 -19.89 -2.09
C GLN A 14 -3.16 -18.62 -2.95
N GLU A 15 -2.24 -17.74 -2.60
CA GLU A 15 -1.90 -16.62 -3.45
C GLU A 15 -1.34 -17.12 -4.78
N ILE A 16 -1.78 -16.53 -5.87
CA ILE A 16 -1.34 -16.86 -7.21
C ILE A 16 -0.54 -15.68 -7.77
N ARG A 17 0.66 -15.96 -8.25
CA ARG A 17 1.43 -15.05 -9.09
C ARG A 17 1.39 -15.57 -10.51
N GLU A 18 0.68 -14.84 -11.37
CA GLU A 18 0.55 -15.15 -12.77
C GLU A 18 1.88 -14.87 -13.53
N PRO A 19 2.15 -15.57 -14.64
CA PRO A 19 3.37 -15.33 -15.44
C PRO A 19 3.51 -13.90 -15.98
N ASN A 20 2.39 -13.18 -16.12
CA ASN A 20 2.35 -11.79 -16.58
C ASN A 20 2.55 -10.76 -15.46
N GLY A 21 2.97 -11.18 -14.26
CA GLY A 21 3.22 -10.30 -13.13
C GLY A 21 1.97 -9.83 -12.38
N LEU A 22 0.85 -10.53 -12.51
CA LEU A 22 -0.35 -10.25 -11.72
C LEU A 22 -0.39 -11.12 -10.47
N PHE A 23 -0.79 -10.53 -9.34
CA PHE A 23 -1.11 -11.26 -8.12
C PHE A 23 -2.63 -11.33 -7.94
N THR A 24 -3.12 -12.51 -7.63
CA THR A 24 -4.51 -12.78 -7.27
C THR A 24 -4.59 -13.56 -5.95
N GLN A 25 -5.77 -13.65 -5.39
CA GLN A 25 -5.99 -14.38 -4.14
C GLN A 25 -5.05 -13.97 -2.99
N ILE A 26 -4.81 -12.68 -2.85
CA ILE A 26 -3.93 -12.15 -1.80
C ILE A 26 -4.65 -12.19 -0.47
N SER A 27 -4.19 -13.05 0.44
CA SER A 27 -4.71 -13.18 1.81
C SER A 27 -3.81 -12.51 2.86
N VAL A 28 -2.53 -12.35 2.54
CA VAL A 28 -1.53 -11.73 3.42
C VAL A 28 -0.89 -10.55 2.70
N PRO A 29 -1.07 -9.31 3.21
CA PRO A 29 -0.41 -8.15 2.62
C PRO A 29 1.09 -8.20 2.88
N THR A 30 1.89 -7.74 1.93
CA THR A 30 3.34 -7.66 2.08
C THR A 30 3.87 -6.30 1.67
N LEU A 31 4.95 -5.88 2.31
CA LEU A 31 5.63 -4.62 2.03
C LEU A 31 7.09 -4.91 1.67
N THR A 32 7.43 -4.77 0.38
CA THR A 32 8.77 -4.99 -0.14
C THR A 32 9.54 -3.68 -0.15
N THR A 33 10.76 -3.66 0.39
CA THR A 33 11.57 -2.45 0.49
C THR A 33 12.68 -2.44 -0.55
N PHE A 34 12.85 -1.31 -1.23
CA PHE A 34 13.94 -1.04 -2.15
C PHE A 34 14.69 0.20 -1.67
N TYR A 35 16.01 0.06 -1.52
CA TYR A 35 16.85 1.14 -1.04
C TYR A 35 17.58 1.84 -2.19
N PRO A 36 17.78 3.16 -2.10
CA PRO A 36 18.70 3.87 -2.98
C PRO A 36 20.12 3.38 -2.77
N LYS A 37 21.04 3.75 -3.67
CA LYS A 37 22.45 3.46 -3.50
C LYS A 37 22.94 4.08 -2.19
N LYS A 38 23.68 3.31 -1.41
CA LYS A 38 24.22 3.78 -0.12
C LYS A 38 24.97 5.12 -0.27
N GLY A 39 24.58 6.08 0.56
CA GLY A 39 25.14 7.44 0.56
C GLY A 39 24.44 8.42 -0.38
N THR A 40 23.38 7.99 -1.08
CA THR A 40 22.56 8.89 -1.91
C THR A 40 21.17 9.15 -1.32
N GLU A 41 20.89 8.59 -0.13
CA GLU A 41 19.60 8.71 0.55
C GLU A 41 19.30 10.18 0.88
N ASN A 42 18.11 10.66 0.49
CA ASN A 42 17.66 12.03 0.75
C ASN A 42 16.65 12.14 1.90
N GLY A 43 16.38 11.02 2.58
CA GLY A 43 15.44 10.94 3.68
C GLY A 43 13.98 10.82 3.26
N THR A 44 13.65 10.93 1.97
CA THR A 44 12.28 10.77 1.47
C THR A 44 11.95 9.28 1.27
N ALA A 45 10.70 8.91 1.56
CA ALA A 45 10.17 7.60 1.23
C ALA A 45 8.85 7.67 0.45
N VAL A 46 8.60 6.68 -0.37
CA VAL A 46 7.31 6.48 -1.03
C VAL A 46 6.80 5.06 -0.81
N ILE A 47 5.49 4.94 -0.60
CA ILE A 47 4.79 3.66 -0.57
C ILE A 47 4.02 3.56 -1.88
N ILE A 48 4.34 2.55 -2.68
CA ILE A 48 3.66 2.28 -3.95
C ILE A 48 2.40 1.49 -3.67
N LEU A 49 1.27 1.99 -4.15
CA LEU A 49 -0.03 1.34 -4.17
C LEU A 49 -0.33 0.96 -5.63
N PRO A 50 -0.14 -0.32 -6.01
CA PRO A 50 -0.21 -0.76 -7.39
C PRO A 50 -1.60 -0.71 -8.01
N SER A 51 -1.63 -0.77 -9.33
CA SER A 51 -2.84 -0.91 -10.14
C SER A 51 -3.45 -2.32 -10.05
N GLY A 52 -4.60 -2.52 -10.74
CA GLY A 52 -5.24 -3.84 -10.89
C GLY A 52 -6.74 -3.85 -10.64
N GLY A 53 -7.39 -2.69 -10.52
CA GLY A 53 -8.86 -2.57 -10.43
C GLY A 53 -9.50 -3.22 -9.21
N TYR A 54 -8.74 -3.46 -8.14
CA TYR A 54 -9.13 -4.25 -6.96
C TYR A 54 -9.50 -5.72 -7.28
N ARG A 55 -9.15 -6.21 -8.47
CA ARG A 55 -9.34 -7.61 -8.88
C ARG A 55 -8.04 -8.39 -8.89
N VAL A 56 -6.97 -7.69 -9.18
CA VAL A 56 -5.59 -8.17 -9.15
C VAL A 56 -4.71 -7.08 -8.54
N VAL A 57 -3.47 -7.41 -8.22
CA VAL A 57 -2.40 -6.43 -7.97
C VAL A 57 -1.32 -6.65 -9.03
N VAL A 58 -0.97 -5.58 -9.75
CA VAL A 58 0.10 -5.60 -10.74
C VAL A 58 1.45 -5.49 -10.06
N ASP A 59 2.43 -6.30 -10.46
CA ASP A 59 3.78 -6.28 -9.89
C ASP A 59 4.61 -5.12 -10.47
N GLU A 60 4.21 -3.89 -10.14
CA GLU A 60 4.83 -2.66 -10.63
C GLU A 60 5.93 -2.12 -9.70
N GLY A 61 6.08 -2.74 -8.53
CA GLY A 61 6.92 -2.20 -7.46
C GLY A 61 8.38 -2.02 -7.84
N GLU A 62 8.96 -2.95 -8.59
CA GLU A 62 10.34 -2.89 -9.03
C GLU A 62 10.60 -1.79 -10.07
N ASP A 63 9.67 -1.56 -10.99
CA ASP A 63 9.81 -0.54 -12.02
C ASP A 63 9.75 0.86 -11.41
N PHE A 64 8.81 1.11 -10.49
CA PHE A 64 8.78 2.34 -9.72
C PHE A 64 10.02 2.48 -8.83
N ALA A 65 10.47 1.38 -8.22
CA ALA A 65 11.67 1.40 -7.38
C ALA A 65 12.90 1.89 -8.15
N LYS A 66 13.11 1.44 -9.39
CA LYS A 66 14.24 1.90 -10.24
C LYS A 66 14.22 3.42 -10.41
N VAL A 67 13.05 4.01 -10.64
CA VAL A 67 12.90 5.46 -10.85
C VAL A 67 13.21 6.22 -9.56
N PHE A 68 12.56 5.87 -8.45
CA PHE A 68 12.66 6.63 -7.20
C PHE A 68 13.99 6.43 -6.49
N THR A 69 14.52 5.20 -6.46
CA THR A 69 15.80 4.93 -5.81
C THR A 69 16.96 5.62 -6.53
N SER A 70 16.89 5.83 -7.86
CA SER A 70 17.86 6.63 -8.60
C SER A 70 17.90 8.10 -8.16
N LYS A 71 16.87 8.58 -7.46
CA LYS A 71 16.74 9.92 -6.90
C LYS A 71 17.01 9.98 -5.39
N GLY A 72 17.55 8.91 -4.81
CA GLY A 72 17.83 8.84 -3.37
C GLY A 72 16.61 8.60 -2.49
N ILE A 73 15.49 8.17 -3.06
CA ILE A 73 14.22 7.93 -2.37
C ILE A 73 14.08 6.45 -2.02
N THR A 74 13.79 6.13 -0.76
CA THR A 74 13.47 4.76 -0.35
C THR A 74 12.05 4.40 -0.79
N VAL A 75 11.89 3.20 -1.36
CA VAL A 75 10.61 2.72 -1.89
C VAL A 75 10.10 1.52 -1.11
N PHE A 76 8.82 1.54 -0.81
CA PHE A 76 8.07 0.45 -0.21
C PHE A 76 6.94 0.05 -1.16
N ALA A 77 7.01 -1.13 -1.78
CA ALA A 77 5.94 -1.63 -2.64
C ALA A 77 4.96 -2.46 -1.81
N LEU A 78 3.72 -2.01 -1.73
CA LEU A 78 2.66 -2.68 -1.00
C LEU A 78 1.90 -3.62 -1.94
N LYS A 79 1.91 -4.91 -1.61
CA LYS A 79 0.97 -5.87 -2.16
C LYS A 79 -0.21 -5.96 -1.18
N TYR A 80 -1.27 -5.20 -1.43
CA TYR A 80 -2.44 -5.14 -0.56
C TYR A 80 -3.42 -6.28 -0.84
N ARG A 81 -4.20 -6.68 0.16
CA ARG A 81 -5.27 -7.68 0.01
C ARG A 81 -6.34 -7.18 -0.95
N LEU A 82 -6.85 -8.09 -1.76
CA LEU A 82 -7.98 -7.80 -2.65
C LEU A 82 -9.32 -7.96 -1.91
N PRO A 83 -10.35 -7.14 -2.22
CA PRO A 83 -11.67 -7.30 -1.64
C PRO A 83 -12.22 -8.72 -1.84
N SER A 84 -12.53 -9.41 -0.76
CA SER A 84 -13.01 -10.80 -0.79
C SER A 84 -14.00 -11.08 0.33
N ASP A 85 -15.19 -11.55 -0.03
CA ASP A 85 -16.18 -12.00 0.94
C ASP A 85 -15.75 -13.29 1.66
N GLU A 86 -14.85 -14.06 1.07
CA GLU A 86 -14.33 -15.29 1.64
C GLU A 86 -13.28 -15.02 2.72
N LEU A 87 -12.41 -14.03 2.50
CA LEU A 87 -11.25 -13.75 3.36
C LEU A 87 -11.48 -12.64 4.39
N MET A 88 -12.46 -11.77 4.17
CA MET A 88 -12.67 -10.56 4.98
C MET A 88 -14.05 -10.54 5.62
N LYS A 89 -14.13 -9.98 6.82
CA LYS A 89 -15.40 -9.68 7.49
C LYS A 89 -16.12 -8.52 6.77
N ASP A 90 -15.33 -7.53 6.34
CA ASP A 90 -15.76 -6.40 5.51
C ASP A 90 -14.74 -6.19 4.38
N LYS A 91 -15.10 -6.59 3.17
CA LYS A 91 -14.22 -6.48 2.01
C LYS A 91 -13.97 -5.05 1.55
N ALA A 92 -14.84 -4.10 1.91
CA ALA A 92 -14.71 -2.72 1.49
C ALA A 92 -13.51 -2.01 2.17
N THR A 93 -13.12 -2.48 3.35
CA THR A 93 -12.09 -1.83 4.17
C THR A 93 -10.72 -2.49 4.10
N GLY A 94 -10.61 -3.72 3.62
CA GLY A 94 -9.36 -4.48 3.62
C GLY A 94 -8.16 -3.77 2.98
N PRO A 95 -8.26 -3.30 1.73
CA PRO A 95 -7.16 -2.56 1.09
C PRO A 95 -6.75 -1.30 1.86
N LEU A 96 -7.72 -0.56 2.42
CA LEU A 96 -7.44 0.65 3.19
C LEU A 96 -6.71 0.35 4.51
N GLN A 97 -7.10 -0.72 5.20
CA GLN A 97 -6.38 -1.18 6.39
C GLN A 97 -4.91 -1.52 6.09
N ASP A 98 -4.66 -2.14 4.92
CA ASP A 98 -3.30 -2.50 4.52
C ASP A 98 -2.48 -1.26 4.18
N ALA A 99 -3.07 -0.25 3.53
CA ALA A 99 -2.43 1.04 3.27
C ALA A 99 -2.10 1.79 4.58
N GLN A 100 -3.04 1.85 5.53
CA GLN A 100 -2.83 2.43 6.85
C GLN A 100 -1.72 1.72 7.62
N MET A 101 -1.72 0.40 7.60
CA MET A 101 -0.69 -0.39 8.25
C MET A 101 0.69 -0.17 7.60
N ALA A 102 0.76 -0.04 6.27
CA ALA A 102 2.00 0.27 5.59
C ALA A 102 2.57 1.63 6.02
N ILE A 103 1.75 2.68 6.07
CA ILE A 103 2.19 4.00 6.59
C ILE A 103 2.64 3.88 8.04
N LYS A 104 1.86 3.21 8.91
CA LYS A 104 2.23 3.00 10.32
C LYS A 104 3.59 2.31 10.43
N ILE A 105 3.80 1.20 9.71
CA ILE A 105 5.06 0.46 9.74
C ILE A 105 6.24 1.33 9.28
N VAL A 106 6.10 2.00 8.15
CA VAL A 106 7.19 2.82 7.57
C VAL A 106 7.52 3.99 8.49
N ARG A 107 6.51 4.72 8.98
CA ARG A 107 6.71 5.89 9.85
C ARG A 107 7.27 5.52 11.21
N SER A 108 6.77 4.47 11.85
CA SER A 108 7.28 4.00 13.15
C SER A 108 8.72 3.48 13.08
N ASN A 109 9.15 3.01 11.92
CA ASN A 109 10.49 2.50 11.70
C ASN A 109 11.39 3.44 10.88
N ALA A 110 11.04 4.73 10.79
CA ALA A 110 11.74 5.70 9.96
C ALA A 110 13.26 5.73 10.23
N LYS A 111 13.66 5.70 11.48
CA LYS A 111 15.08 5.64 11.88
C LYS A 111 15.79 4.39 11.34
N LYS A 112 15.13 3.21 11.38
CA LYS A 112 15.67 1.95 10.85
C LYS A 112 15.91 2.02 9.35
N TYR A 113 15.02 2.72 8.63
CA TYR A 113 15.07 2.87 7.17
C TYR A 113 15.90 4.06 6.70
N ASN A 114 16.47 4.84 7.64
CA ASN A 114 17.19 6.09 7.35
C ASN A 114 16.36 7.09 6.54
N ILE A 115 15.09 7.26 6.93
CA ILE A 115 14.14 8.20 6.32
C ILE A 115 13.62 9.20 7.36
N ASP A 116 13.14 10.34 6.87
CA ASP A 116 12.45 11.35 7.67
C ASP A 116 10.97 10.94 7.85
N PRO A 117 10.45 10.79 9.07
CA PRO A 117 9.05 10.41 9.30
C PRO A 117 8.05 11.45 8.78
N ASN A 118 8.48 12.65 8.41
CA ASN A 118 7.65 13.71 7.84
C ASN A 118 7.83 13.85 6.30
N LYS A 119 8.46 12.85 5.65
CA LYS A 119 8.68 12.81 4.20
C LYS A 119 8.27 11.46 3.61
N ILE A 120 7.09 10.97 3.99
CA ILE A 120 6.54 9.68 3.54
C ILE A 120 5.33 9.96 2.66
N GLY A 121 5.44 9.66 1.36
CA GLY A 121 4.37 9.84 0.40
C GLY A 121 3.74 8.53 -0.06
N LEU A 122 2.56 8.64 -0.70
CA LEU A 122 1.94 7.56 -1.44
C LEU A 122 2.09 7.80 -2.95
N VAL A 123 2.42 6.74 -3.68
CA VAL A 123 2.34 6.71 -5.16
C VAL A 123 1.25 5.72 -5.53
N GLY A 124 0.14 6.21 -6.03
CA GLY A 124 -1.02 5.39 -6.36
C GLY A 124 -1.29 5.32 -7.85
N VAL A 125 -1.42 4.12 -8.40
CA VAL A 125 -1.64 3.87 -9.82
C VAL A 125 -3.05 3.33 -10.02
N SER A 126 -3.88 3.95 -10.86
CA SER A 126 -5.24 3.50 -11.19
C SER A 126 -6.08 3.24 -9.93
N ALA A 127 -6.45 1.98 -9.61
CA ALA A 127 -7.14 1.61 -8.37
C ALA A 127 -6.30 1.91 -7.12
N GLY A 128 -4.97 1.75 -7.19
CA GLY A 128 -4.05 2.20 -6.13
C GLY A 128 -4.07 3.71 -5.93
N GLY A 129 -4.34 4.47 -6.99
CA GLY A 129 -4.57 5.92 -6.92
C GLY A 129 -5.86 6.28 -6.18
N HIS A 130 -6.94 5.52 -6.38
CA HIS A 130 -8.15 5.62 -5.58
C HIS A 130 -7.88 5.31 -4.11
N LEU A 131 -7.14 4.23 -3.83
CA LEU A 131 -6.75 3.85 -2.48
C LEU A 131 -5.91 4.93 -1.79
N ALA A 132 -4.91 5.50 -2.49
CA ALA A 132 -4.10 6.60 -1.98
C ALA A 132 -4.93 7.83 -1.63
N THR A 133 -5.87 8.19 -2.52
CA THR A 133 -6.77 9.33 -2.32
C THR A 133 -7.69 9.09 -1.12
N THR A 134 -8.27 7.89 -1.00
CA THR A 134 -9.11 7.52 0.12
C THR A 134 -8.35 7.64 1.44
N GLU A 135 -7.14 7.10 1.52
CA GLU A 135 -6.28 7.20 2.70
C GLU A 135 -5.96 8.64 3.10
N ALA A 136 -5.67 9.49 2.12
CA ALA A 136 -5.28 10.87 2.38
C ALA A 136 -6.45 11.82 2.73
N THR A 137 -7.69 11.46 2.38
CA THR A 137 -8.86 12.34 2.52
C THR A 137 -9.84 11.90 3.61
N HIS A 138 -9.81 10.63 4.03
CA HIS A 138 -10.69 10.09 5.08
C HIS A 138 -9.91 9.88 6.38
N LEU A 139 -9.29 10.94 6.89
CA LEU A 139 -8.37 10.91 8.03
C LEU A 139 -9.00 10.48 9.36
N ASP A 140 -10.31 10.66 9.50
CA ASP A 140 -11.07 10.25 10.70
C ASP A 140 -11.37 8.74 10.71
N LEU A 141 -11.16 8.07 9.58
CA LEU A 141 -11.42 6.65 9.42
C LEU A 141 -10.16 5.82 9.74
N VAL A 142 -9.89 5.62 11.03
CA VAL A 142 -8.81 4.74 11.48
C VAL A 142 -9.33 3.30 11.60
N LEU A 143 -8.84 2.41 10.74
CA LEU A 143 -9.32 1.02 10.60
C LEU A 143 -8.36 -0.02 11.19
N ILE A 144 -7.23 0.42 11.73
CA ILE A 144 -6.18 -0.43 12.31
C ILE A 144 -6.00 -0.09 13.79
N ASP A 145 -5.42 -1.01 14.54
CA ASP A 145 -4.96 -0.74 15.90
C ASP A 145 -3.77 0.24 15.87
N ASN A 146 -3.95 1.40 16.50
CA ASN A 146 -2.96 2.48 16.50
C ASN A 146 -2.87 3.18 17.88
N PRO A 147 -2.58 2.42 18.97
CA PRO A 147 -2.52 2.97 20.32
C PRO A 147 -1.44 4.04 20.47
N GLU A 148 -0.37 3.96 19.69
CA GLU A 148 0.72 4.94 19.68
C GLU A 148 0.33 6.25 18.95
N LYS A 149 -0.86 6.32 18.37
CA LYS A 149 -1.37 7.45 17.60
C LYS A 149 -0.40 7.92 16.50
N VAL A 150 0.23 6.96 15.82
CA VAL A 150 1.08 7.25 14.67
C VAL A 150 0.24 7.99 13.62
N ASN A 151 0.76 9.09 13.08
CA ASN A 151 0.08 9.82 12.02
C ASN A 151 -0.01 8.94 10.75
N LEU A 152 -1.23 8.58 10.33
CA LEU A 152 -1.48 7.75 9.16
C LEU A 152 -1.61 8.58 7.87
N ARG A 153 -1.69 9.91 7.98
CA ARG A 153 -1.76 10.79 6.82
C ARG A 153 -0.44 10.76 6.05
N PRO A 154 -0.45 10.52 4.73
CA PRO A 154 0.75 10.70 3.90
C PRO A 154 1.15 12.18 3.85
N ASP A 155 2.45 12.46 3.77
CA ASP A 155 2.95 13.85 3.71
C ASP A 155 2.78 14.45 2.31
N PHE A 156 2.70 13.59 1.28
CA PHE A 156 2.40 13.96 -0.11
C PHE A 156 1.83 12.77 -0.89
N MET A 157 1.26 13.02 -2.06
CA MET A 157 0.77 11.99 -2.97
C MET A 157 1.24 12.24 -4.40
N ILE A 158 1.50 11.15 -5.12
CA ILE A 158 1.68 11.12 -6.57
C ILE A 158 0.60 10.18 -7.12
N LEU A 159 -0.30 10.72 -7.94
CA LEU A 159 -1.42 9.98 -8.50
C LEU A 159 -1.22 9.79 -10.00
N ILE A 160 -1.21 8.54 -10.43
CA ILE A 160 -1.01 8.16 -11.83
C ILE A 160 -2.33 7.59 -12.35
N TYR A 161 -3.00 8.31 -13.25
CA TYR A 161 -4.36 8.02 -13.80
C TYR A 161 -5.30 7.38 -12.76
N PRO A 162 -5.53 8.03 -11.60
CA PRO A 162 -6.28 7.43 -10.52
C PRO A 162 -7.73 7.19 -10.92
N VAL A 163 -8.33 6.12 -10.40
CA VAL A 163 -9.78 5.98 -10.42
C VAL A 163 -10.35 6.96 -9.39
N ILE A 164 -11.23 7.87 -9.85
CA ILE A 164 -11.81 8.90 -8.99
C ILE A 164 -13.13 8.44 -8.37
N SER A 165 -13.92 7.66 -9.12
CA SER A 165 -15.20 7.16 -8.65
C SER A 165 -15.54 5.83 -9.33
N PHE A 166 -16.24 4.96 -8.62
CA PHE A 166 -16.86 3.77 -9.18
C PHE A 166 -18.36 3.99 -9.50
N THR A 167 -18.88 5.19 -9.25
CA THR A 167 -20.24 5.56 -9.65
C THR A 167 -20.23 6.04 -11.10
N GLN A 168 -21.18 5.56 -11.90
CA GLN A 168 -21.37 6.12 -13.24
C GLN A 168 -21.83 7.57 -13.10
N ALA A 169 -21.18 8.49 -13.83
CA ALA A 169 -21.71 9.84 -14.01
C ALA A 169 -23.09 9.70 -14.67
N LYS A 170 -24.12 10.25 -14.00
CA LYS A 170 -25.47 10.36 -14.57
C LYS A 170 -25.49 11.42 -15.65
#